data_f612248810043afd738a5c0ffc022045
#
_entry.id   f612248810043afd738a5c0ffc022045
#
_cell.length_a   1.000
_cell.length_b   1.000
_cell.length_c   1.000
_cell.angle_alpha   90.00
_cell.angle_beta   90.00
_cell.angle_gamma   90.00
#
_symmetry.space_group_name_H-M   'P 1'
#
loop_
_entity.id
_entity.type
_entity.pdbx_description
1 polymer ?
#
loop_
_entity_poly.entity_id
_entity_poly.type
_entity_poly.pdbx_seq_one_letter_code
_entity_poly.pdbx_strand_id
1 'polypeptide(L)'
;MKKLYRRLLDVCYENKLHHLGSYFSCLHIIDEIYKNKKDDDIFILSSGHSVVALYVVLEKYYGLDAVELHRKYGDHPKRNEDDKLYCSTGSLGMGITVAVGRALANPNRDVYCLLSDGECAEGSVWESLRFAFESKLSNLKIYVNANGWAAYDAVDLDYLERRIKAFLP
;
A
#
# COMPACT_ATOMS: atom_id res chain seq x y z
N MET A 1 9.16 13.83 8.86
CA MET A 1 9.73 13.12 7.69
C MET A 1 11.19 12.69 7.88
N LYS A 2 12.20 13.58 8.09
CA LYS A 2 13.63 13.19 8.20
C LYS A 2 13.90 12.03 9.18
N LYS A 3 13.28 12.04 10.37
CA LYS A 3 13.42 10.96 11.35
C LYS A 3 12.87 9.61 10.85
N LEU A 4 11.76 9.65 10.11
CA LEU A 4 11.12 8.44 9.56
C LEU A 4 11.98 7.79 8.47
N TYR A 5 12.53 8.59 7.55
CA TYR A 5 13.48 8.11 6.55
C TYR A 5 14.77 7.55 7.17
N ARG A 6 15.26 8.18 8.24
CA ARG A 6 16.43 7.65 8.96
C ARG A 6 16.10 6.29 9.57
N ARG A 7 14.95 6.15 10.25
CA ARG A 7 14.52 4.87 10.82
C ARG A 7 14.38 3.79 9.74
N LEU A 8 13.80 4.14 8.58
CA LEU A 8 13.72 3.22 7.45
C LEU A 8 15.10 2.71 7.01
N LEU A 9 16.09 3.62 6.88
CA LEU A 9 17.46 3.23 6.54
C LEU A 9 18.07 2.31 7.60
N ASP A 10 17.88 2.61 8.88
CA ASP A 10 18.40 1.80 9.97
C ASP A 10 17.82 0.37 9.91
N VAL A 11 16.49 0.24 9.73
CA VAL A 11 15.82 -1.07 9.55
C VAL A 11 16.34 -1.82 8.31
N CYS A 12 16.51 -1.11 7.19
CA CYS A 12 17.04 -1.72 5.96
C CYS A 12 18.48 -2.20 6.13
N TYR A 13 19.32 -1.42 6.80
CA TYR A 13 20.71 -1.77 7.04
C TYR A 13 20.84 -2.99 7.96
N GLU A 14 20.11 -3.00 9.08
CA GLU A 14 20.11 -4.10 10.04
C GLU A 14 19.66 -5.43 9.42
N ASN A 15 18.71 -5.39 8.49
CA ASN A 15 18.15 -6.59 7.86
C ASN A 15 18.69 -6.86 6.45
N LYS A 16 19.67 -6.09 5.96
CA LYS A 16 20.30 -6.23 4.64
C LYS A 16 19.28 -6.23 3.48
N LEU A 17 18.33 -5.29 3.51
CA LEU A 17 17.22 -5.23 2.57
C LEU A 17 17.60 -4.49 1.27
N HIS A 18 16.97 -4.87 0.15
CA HIS A 18 17.38 -4.44 -1.18
C HIS A 18 16.35 -3.59 -1.94
N HIS A 19 15.05 -3.65 -1.58
CA HIS A 19 13.98 -2.90 -2.27
C HIS A 19 13.88 -1.42 -1.85
N LEU A 20 15.03 -0.76 -1.66
CA LEU A 20 15.11 0.60 -1.11
C LEU A 20 14.26 1.62 -1.90
N GLY A 21 14.27 1.56 -3.23
CA GLY A 21 13.50 2.48 -4.08
C GLY A 21 12.00 2.47 -3.74
N SER A 22 11.41 1.27 -3.65
CA SER A 22 10.00 1.09 -3.31
C SER A 22 9.69 1.55 -1.89
N TYR A 23 10.57 1.25 -0.92
CA TYR A 23 10.37 1.70 0.46
C TYR A 23 10.39 3.22 0.58
N PHE A 24 11.37 3.86 -0.05
CA PHE A 24 11.53 5.32 0.00
C PHE A 24 10.39 6.05 -0.68
N SER A 25 9.93 5.58 -1.84
CA SER A 25 8.84 6.22 -2.58
C SER A 25 7.46 6.03 -1.89
N CYS A 26 7.24 4.90 -1.20
CA CYS A 26 5.99 4.64 -0.49
C CYS A 26 5.87 5.34 0.87
N LEU A 27 6.99 5.54 1.58
CA LEU A 27 7.00 5.92 3.00
C LEU A 27 6.17 7.17 3.29
N HIS A 28 6.32 8.22 2.49
CA HIS A 28 5.60 9.47 2.71
C HIS A 28 4.10 9.33 2.44
N ILE A 29 3.72 8.50 1.45
CA ILE A 29 2.31 8.25 1.12
C ILE A 29 1.64 7.50 2.27
N ILE A 30 2.29 6.46 2.80
CA ILE A 30 1.77 5.67 3.92
C ILE A 30 1.67 6.56 5.16
N ASP A 31 2.71 7.36 5.47
CA ASP A 31 2.68 8.28 6.61
C ASP A 31 1.53 9.29 6.52
N GLU A 32 1.27 9.85 5.34
CA GLU A 32 0.17 10.78 5.12
C GLU A 32 -1.21 10.11 5.27
N ILE A 33 -1.36 8.88 4.79
CA ILE A 33 -2.60 8.12 5.00
C ILE A 33 -2.83 7.88 6.51
N TYR A 34 -1.81 7.42 7.23
CA TYR A 34 -1.93 7.13 8.67
C TYR A 34 -2.15 8.37 9.53
N LYS A 35 -1.70 9.53 9.07
CA LYS A 35 -1.97 10.81 9.72
C LYS A 35 -3.44 11.23 9.62
N ASN A 36 -4.13 10.87 8.54
CA ASN A 36 -5.46 11.35 8.21
C ASN A 36 -6.56 10.30 8.40
N LYS A 37 -6.24 9.00 8.35
CA LYS A 37 -7.21 7.92 8.57
C LYS A 37 -7.67 7.87 10.03
N LYS A 38 -8.89 7.38 10.26
CA LYS A 38 -9.38 7.05 11.61
C LYS A 38 -8.76 5.73 12.10
N ASP A 39 -8.82 5.50 13.42
CA ASP A 39 -8.22 4.31 14.03
C ASP A 39 -8.85 2.99 13.56
N ASP A 40 -10.15 2.99 13.28
CA ASP A 40 -10.89 1.84 12.79
C ASP A 40 -10.83 1.64 11.28
N ASP A 41 -10.33 2.63 10.51
CA ASP A 41 -10.13 2.50 9.07
C ASP A 41 -9.07 1.46 8.73
N ILE A 42 -9.28 0.79 7.59
CA ILE A 42 -8.38 -0.25 7.09
C ILE A 42 -7.37 0.35 6.11
N PHE A 43 -6.10 -0.04 6.26
CA PHE A 43 -5.08 0.21 5.25
C PHE A 43 -4.58 -1.11 4.64
N ILE A 44 -4.57 -1.20 3.32
CA ILE A 44 -4.04 -2.34 2.56
C ILE A 44 -2.90 -1.85 1.67
N LEU A 45 -1.71 -2.36 1.92
CA LEU A 45 -0.56 -2.20 1.03
C LEU A 45 -0.63 -3.29 -0.03
N SER A 46 -1.11 -2.95 -1.24
CA SER A 46 -1.22 -3.92 -2.35
C SER A 46 0.14 -4.33 -2.89
N SER A 47 1.06 -3.36 -3.03
CA SER A 47 2.45 -3.59 -3.39
C SER A 47 3.26 -4.16 -2.21
N GLY A 48 3.02 -5.43 -1.89
CA GLY A 48 3.55 -6.09 -0.69
C GLY A 48 5.06 -6.02 -0.50
N HIS A 49 5.83 -5.94 -1.60
CA HIS A 49 7.28 -5.76 -1.57
C HIS A 49 7.74 -4.43 -0.94
N SER A 50 6.81 -3.48 -0.73
CA SER A 50 7.10 -2.20 -0.05
C SER A 50 6.82 -2.23 1.45
N VAL A 51 6.60 -3.40 2.04
CA VAL A 51 6.08 -3.58 3.41
C VAL A 51 6.95 -2.98 4.51
N VAL A 52 8.26 -2.87 4.30
CA VAL A 52 9.16 -2.29 5.32
C VAL A 52 8.83 -0.82 5.58
N ALA A 53 8.39 -0.08 4.55
CA ALA A 53 7.87 1.28 4.75
C ALA A 53 6.62 1.29 5.64
N LEU A 54 5.73 0.29 5.48
CA LEU A 54 4.58 0.12 6.36
C LEU A 54 5.00 -0.22 7.79
N TYR A 55 5.96 -1.13 8.01
CA TYR A 55 6.42 -1.47 9.35
C TYR A 55 6.95 -0.25 10.11
N VAL A 56 7.73 0.60 9.44
CA VAL A 56 8.24 1.85 10.04
C VAL A 56 7.12 2.84 10.38
N VAL A 57 6.06 2.88 9.59
CA VAL A 57 4.88 3.70 9.90
C VAL A 57 4.07 3.10 11.04
N LEU A 58 3.90 1.76 11.11
CA LEU A 58 3.23 1.09 12.22
C LEU A 58 3.99 1.30 13.54
N GLU A 59 5.33 1.30 13.51
CA GLU A 59 6.15 1.67 14.68
C GLU A 59 5.83 3.09 15.15
N LYS A 60 5.74 4.06 14.24
CA LYS A 60 5.45 5.46 14.57
C LYS A 60 4.08 5.65 15.22
N TYR A 61 3.04 4.99 14.69
CA TYR A 61 1.65 5.27 15.10
C TYR A 61 1.12 4.32 16.18
N TYR A 62 1.67 3.10 16.27
CA TYR A 62 1.18 2.06 17.19
C TYR A 62 2.26 1.49 18.10
N GLY A 63 3.51 1.93 17.98
CA GLY A 63 4.61 1.43 18.81
C GLY A 63 5.05 0.00 18.47
N LEU A 64 4.66 -0.52 17.30
CA LEU A 64 5.04 -1.86 16.84
C LEU A 64 6.46 -1.80 16.25
N ASP A 65 7.44 -2.44 16.89
CA ASP A 65 8.84 -2.38 16.42
C ASP A 65 8.99 -2.91 15.00
N ALA A 66 9.54 -2.08 14.10
CA ALA A 66 9.63 -2.40 12.67
C ALA A 66 10.59 -3.57 12.36
N VAL A 67 11.64 -3.74 13.17
CA VAL A 67 12.58 -4.87 13.02
C VAL A 67 11.93 -6.18 13.45
N GLU A 68 11.16 -6.15 14.54
CA GLU A 68 10.40 -7.32 15.00
C GLU A 68 9.30 -7.69 14.01
N LEU A 69 8.59 -6.70 13.45
CA LEU A 69 7.60 -6.96 12.39
C LEU A 69 8.26 -7.61 11.17
N HIS A 70 9.42 -7.10 10.73
CA HIS A 70 10.15 -7.70 9.62
C HIS A 70 10.62 -9.12 9.96
N ARG A 71 11.14 -9.35 11.16
CA ARG A 71 11.56 -10.69 11.62
C ARG A 71 10.39 -11.68 11.63
N LYS A 72 9.19 -11.22 12.01
CA LYS A 72 7.98 -12.03 12.10
C LYS A 72 7.35 -12.35 10.75
N TYR A 73 7.33 -11.37 9.82
CA TYR A 73 6.56 -11.47 8.58
C TYR A 73 7.42 -11.50 7.30
N GLY A 74 8.68 -11.00 7.36
CA GLY A 74 9.58 -10.93 6.22
C GLY A 74 9.25 -9.77 5.28
N ASP A 75 9.63 -9.94 4.01
CA ASP A 75 9.59 -8.92 2.95
C ASP A 75 8.19 -8.71 2.34
N HIS A 76 7.19 -9.44 2.79
CA HIS A 76 5.80 -9.31 2.37
C HIS A 76 4.88 -9.45 3.58
N PRO A 77 3.80 -8.65 3.67
CA PRO A 77 2.91 -8.72 4.81
C PRO A 77 2.11 -10.02 4.80
N LYS A 78 1.92 -10.58 5.99
CA LYS A 78 0.95 -11.64 6.25
C LYS A 78 -0.17 -11.07 7.12
N ARG A 79 -1.41 -11.39 6.78
CA ARG A 79 -2.57 -10.88 7.51
C ARG A 79 -2.49 -11.21 9.00
N ASN A 80 -2.48 -10.17 9.81
CA ASN A 80 -2.62 -10.22 11.26
C ASN A 80 -3.19 -8.86 11.72
N GLU A 81 -4.46 -8.83 12.08
CA GLU A 81 -5.15 -7.58 12.40
C GLU A 81 -4.72 -6.98 13.75
N ASP A 82 -4.18 -7.78 14.66
CA ASP A 82 -3.59 -7.29 15.91
C ASP A 82 -2.34 -6.44 15.63
N ASP A 83 -1.54 -6.82 14.64
CA ASP A 83 -0.37 -6.07 14.15
C ASP A 83 -0.74 -5.07 13.04
N LYS A 84 -2.04 -4.76 12.85
CA LYS A 84 -2.53 -3.80 11.83
C LYS A 84 -2.22 -4.19 10.38
N LEU A 85 -1.98 -5.47 10.12
CA LEU A 85 -1.79 -6.02 8.78
C LEU A 85 -3.10 -6.66 8.30
N TYR A 86 -3.86 -5.95 7.49
CA TYR A 86 -5.22 -6.35 7.10
C TYR A 86 -5.30 -7.26 5.88
N CYS A 87 -4.17 -7.46 5.17
CA CYS A 87 -4.11 -8.32 3.99
C CYS A 87 -2.72 -8.95 3.86
N SER A 88 -2.67 -10.21 3.43
CA SER A 88 -1.45 -10.80 2.90
C SER A 88 -1.30 -10.39 1.45
N THR A 89 -0.19 -9.74 1.09
CA THR A 89 0.07 -9.24 -0.26
C THR A 89 1.46 -9.63 -0.74
N GLY A 90 1.69 -9.52 -2.05
CA GLY A 90 2.93 -9.94 -2.71
C GLY A 90 2.67 -10.37 -4.15
N SER A 91 1.51 -10.98 -4.42
CA SER A 91 1.00 -11.14 -5.78
C SER A 91 0.39 -9.81 -6.22
N LEU A 92 1.02 -9.16 -7.21
CA LEU A 92 0.61 -7.85 -7.70
C LEU A 92 -0.84 -7.88 -8.22
N GLY A 93 -1.57 -6.79 -8.02
CA GLY A 93 -2.97 -6.64 -8.41
C GLY A 93 -4.00 -7.36 -7.52
N MET A 94 -3.54 -8.12 -6.49
CA MET A 94 -4.47 -8.84 -5.61
C MET A 94 -4.91 -8.05 -4.38
N GLY A 95 -4.07 -7.16 -3.87
CA GLY A 95 -4.43 -6.36 -2.68
C GLY A 95 -5.63 -5.45 -2.90
N ILE A 96 -5.77 -4.87 -4.08
CA ILE A 96 -6.91 -4.02 -4.43
C ILE A 96 -8.23 -4.83 -4.49
N THR A 97 -8.20 -6.10 -4.92
CA THR A 97 -9.41 -6.94 -4.94
C THR A 97 -9.94 -7.18 -3.52
N VAL A 98 -9.02 -7.39 -2.58
CA VAL A 98 -9.36 -7.51 -1.15
C VAL A 98 -9.88 -6.19 -0.60
N ALA A 99 -9.27 -5.05 -0.98
CA ALA A 99 -9.72 -3.72 -0.56
C ALA A 99 -11.16 -3.43 -1.03
N VAL A 100 -11.48 -3.76 -2.28
CA VAL A 100 -12.84 -3.67 -2.84
C VAL A 100 -13.82 -4.52 -2.03
N GLY A 101 -13.49 -5.79 -1.77
CA GLY A 101 -14.34 -6.67 -0.97
C GLY A 101 -14.57 -6.16 0.45
N ARG A 102 -13.53 -5.61 1.09
CA ARG A 102 -13.64 -5.01 2.43
C ARG A 102 -14.49 -3.74 2.44
N ALA A 103 -14.36 -2.87 1.45
CA ALA A 103 -15.16 -1.66 1.31
C ALA A 103 -16.64 -1.99 1.08
N LEU A 104 -16.91 -2.98 0.23
CA LEU A 104 -18.27 -3.45 -0.04
C LEU A 104 -18.94 -4.05 1.20
N ALA A 105 -18.18 -4.83 1.98
CA ALA A 105 -18.69 -5.51 3.17
C ALA A 105 -19.02 -4.56 4.33
N ASN A 106 -18.37 -3.39 4.40
CA ASN A 106 -18.61 -2.40 5.46
C ASN A 106 -18.59 -0.96 4.93
N PRO A 107 -19.71 -0.45 4.44
CA PRO A 107 -19.78 0.89 3.83
C PRO A 107 -19.55 2.05 4.82
N ASN A 108 -19.60 1.80 6.12
CA ASN A 108 -19.39 2.81 7.16
C ASN A 108 -17.92 2.97 7.58
N ARG A 109 -17.01 2.20 6.97
CA ARG A 109 -15.58 2.16 7.30
C ARG A 109 -14.77 2.46 6.05
N ASP A 110 -13.88 3.44 6.14
CA ASP A 110 -12.98 3.73 5.01
C ASP A 110 -11.91 2.64 4.86
N VAL A 111 -11.64 2.29 3.61
CA VAL A 111 -10.60 1.35 3.22
C VAL A 111 -9.62 2.07 2.31
N TYR A 112 -8.40 2.20 2.77
CA TYR A 112 -7.29 2.78 2.01
C TYR A 112 -6.49 1.67 1.34
N CYS A 113 -6.22 1.80 0.05
CA CYS A 113 -5.41 0.85 -0.70
C CYS A 113 -4.30 1.58 -1.43
N LEU A 114 -3.05 1.19 -1.18
CA LEU A 114 -1.88 1.72 -1.88
C LEU A 114 -1.36 0.71 -2.90
N LEU A 115 -1.43 1.09 -4.17
CA LEU A 115 -0.88 0.38 -5.32
C LEU A 115 0.52 0.92 -5.67
N SER A 116 1.30 0.16 -6.42
CA SER A 116 2.42 0.69 -7.22
C SER A 116 1.98 0.93 -8.66
N ASP A 117 2.69 1.80 -9.37
CA ASP A 117 2.49 2.04 -10.80
C ASP A 117 2.79 0.79 -11.63
N GLY A 118 3.86 0.05 -11.30
CA GLY A 118 4.16 -1.24 -11.95
C GLY A 118 3.06 -2.29 -11.74
N GLU A 119 2.39 -2.30 -10.57
CA GLU A 119 1.25 -3.18 -10.30
C GLU A 119 0.04 -2.88 -11.20
N CYS A 120 -0.08 -1.66 -11.70
CA CYS A 120 -1.14 -1.28 -12.64
C CYS A 120 -1.01 -1.94 -14.02
N ALA A 121 0.02 -2.76 -14.27
CA ALA A 121 0.07 -3.66 -15.43
C ALA A 121 -0.89 -4.85 -15.29
N GLU A 122 -1.30 -5.19 -14.05
CA GLU A 122 -2.19 -6.34 -13.80
C GLU A 122 -3.65 -6.04 -14.18
N GLY A 123 -4.29 -7.01 -14.86
CA GLY A 123 -5.69 -6.89 -15.27
C GLY A 123 -6.65 -6.72 -14.09
N SER A 124 -6.37 -7.40 -12.96
CA SER A 124 -7.17 -7.34 -11.74
C SER A 124 -7.28 -5.94 -11.12
N VAL A 125 -6.28 -5.07 -11.36
CA VAL A 125 -6.36 -3.66 -10.94
C VAL A 125 -7.50 -2.96 -11.68
N TRP A 126 -7.55 -3.10 -13.00
CA TRP A 126 -8.57 -2.44 -13.86
C TRP A 126 -9.96 -2.99 -13.63
N GLU A 127 -10.09 -4.31 -13.44
CA GLU A 127 -11.35 -4.95 -13.07
C GLU A 127 -11.86 -4.44 -11.71
N SER A 128 -10.96 -4.30 -10.75
CA SER A 128 -11.28 -3.76 -9.42
C SER A 128 -11.72 -2.30 -9.48
N LEU A 129 -11.02 -1.46 -10.25
CA LEU A 129 -11.39 -0.05 -10.46
C LEU A 129 -12.77 0.07 -11.10
N ARG A 130 -13.03 -0.71 -12.17
CA ARG A 130 -14.34 -0.75 -12.82
C ARG A 130 -15.44 -1.16 -11.84
N PHE A 131 -15.22 -2.24 -11.09
CA PHE A 131 -16.22 -2.70 -10.12
C PHE A 131 -16.48 -1.67 -9.01
N ALA A 132 -15.43 -1.05 -8.49
CA ALA A 132 -15.54 0.00 -7.46
C ALA A 132 -16.35 1.20 -7.97
N PHE A 133 -16.10 1.64 -9.20
CA PHE A 133 -16.83 2.72 -9.85
C PHE A 133 -18.32 2.36 -10.05
N GLU A 134 -18.62 1.21 -10.67
CA GLU A 134 -19.99 0.75 -10.92
C GLU A 134 -20.78 0.54 -9.61
N SER A 135 -20.11 0.05 -8.56
CA SER A 135 -20.68 -0.17 -7.22
C SER A 135 -20.72 1.08 -6.35
N LYS A 136 -20.21 2.22 -6.82
CA LYS A 136 -20.18 3.50 -6.11
C LYS A 136 -19.55 3.40 -4.70
N LEU A 137 -18.42 2.72 -4.59
CA LEU A 137 -17.73 2.49 -3.31
C LEU A 137 -17.03 3.77 -2.83
N SER A 138 -17.78 4.71 -2.26
CA SER A 138 -17.26 6.01 -1.78
C SER A 138 -16.30 5.90 -0.60
N ASN A 139 -16.33 4.78 0.13
CA ASN A 139 -15.47 4.47 1.26
C ASN A 139 -14.17 3.77 0.84
N LEU A 140 -13.92 3.50 -0.45
CA LEU A 140 -12.66 3.01 -0.96
C LEU A 140 -11.78 4.17 -1.41
N LYS A 141 -10.61 4.32 -0.76
CA LYS A 141 -9.62 5.38 -1.04
C LYS A 141 -8.39 4.75 -1.69
N ILE A 142 -8.22 4.93 -2.99
CA ILE A 142 -7.14 4.33 -3.76
C ILE A 142 -6.03 5.35 -3.97
N TYR A 143 -4.80 4.92 -3.66
CA TYR A 143 -3.57 5.66 -3.88
C TYR A 143 -2.66 4.86 -4.81
N VAL A 144 -1.87 5.55 -5.62
CA VAL A 144 -0.86 4.93 -6.48
C VAL A 144 0.49 5.57 -6.19
N ASN A 145 1.47 4.76 -5.81
CA ASN A 145 2.86 5.17 -5.74
C ASN A 145 3.42 5.24 -7.17
N ALA A 146 3.31 6.43 -7.77
CA ALA A 146 3.72 6.71 -9.14
C ALA A 146 5.20 7.14 -9.17
N ASN A 147 6.11 6.19 -9.04
CA ASN A 147 7.55 6.44 -9.04
C ASN A 147 8.20 6.31 -10.44
N GLY A 148 7.46 5.85 -11.45
CA GLY A 148 7.90 5.72 -12.83
C GLY A 148 8.64 4.43 -13.15
N TRP A 149 8.71 3.46 -12.22
CA TRP A 149 9.47 2.23 -12.39
C TRP A 149 8.66 1.00 -12.01
N ALA A 150 8.55 0.07 -12.95
CA ALA A 150 8.12 -1.30 -12.71
C ALA A 150 9.34 -2.21 -12.44
N ALA A 151 9.11 -3.53 -12.32
CA ALA A 151 10.17 -4.50 -12.04
C ALA A 151 11.26 -4.55 -13.16
N TYR A 152 10.87 -4.31 -14.40
CA TYR A 152 11.75 -4.49 -15.56
C TYR A 152 11.84 -3.26 -16.46
N ASP A 153 10.83 -2.39 -16.47
CA ASP A 153 10.72 -1.26 -17.38
C ASP A 153 10.23 0.01 -16.68
N ALA A 154 10.46 1.15 -17.33
CA ALA A 154 9.85 2.41 -16.92
C ALA A 154 8.34 2.41 -17.19
N VAL A 155 7.58 3.12 -16.35
CA VAL A 155 6.15 3.29 -16.49
C VAL A 155 5.86 4.68 -17.08
N ASP A 156 5.06 4.74 -18.15
CA ASP A 156 4.54 6.01 -18.67
C ASP A 156 3.44 6.53 -17.71
N LEU A 157 3.84 7.44 -16.84
CA LEU A 157 2.97 7.99 -15.81
C LEU A 157 1.83 8.83 -16.37
N ASP A 158 2.04 9.55 -17.48
CA ASP A 158 1.00 10.36 -18.13
C ASP A 158 -0.09 9.46 -18.72
N TYR A 159 0.32 8.34 -19.31
CA TYR A 159 -0.62 7.34 -19.83
C TYR A 159 -1.38 6.66 -18.69
N LEU A 160 -0.68 6.26 -17.63
CA LEU A 160 -1.29 5.62 -16.46
C LEU A 160 -2.31 6.54 -15.79
N GLU A 161 -1.97 7.81 -15.59
CA GLU A 161 -2.86 8.81 -14.96
C GLU A 161 -4.15 9.00 -15.78
N ARG A 162 -4.05 9.14 -17.11
CA ARG A 162 -5.23 9.25 -17.98
C ARG A 162 -6.15 8.04 -17.88
N ARG A 163 -5.59 6.83 -17.80
CA ARG A 163 -6.38 5.61 -17.65
C ARG A 163 -7.10 5.55 -16.31
N ILE A 164 -6.40 5.86 -15.21
CA ILE A 164 -6.99 5.83 -13.86
C ILE A 164 -8.11 6.89 -13.75
N LYS A 165 -7.87 8.09 -14.26
CA LYS A 165 -8.88 9.18 -14.26
C LYS A 165 -10.18 8.81 -14.96
N ALA A 166 -10.16 7.88 -15.91
CA ALA A 166 -11.40 7.39 -16.56
C ALA A 166 -12.35 6.65 -15.60
N PHE A 167 -11.87 6.20 -14.42
CA PHE A 167 -12.69 5.56 -13.39
C PHE A 167 -13.06 6.51 -12.23
N LEU A 168 -12.65 7.77 -12.31
CA LEU A 168 -13.06 8.77 -11.31
C LEU A 168 -14.39 9.38 -11.73
N PRO A 169 -15.31 9.67 -10.78
CA PRO A 169 -16.58 10.32 -11.07
C PRO A 169 -16.40 11.78 -11.51
#